data_34542521d102b294ae5ff3fbc2dba37a
#
_entry.id   34542521d102b294ae5ff3fbc2dba37a
#
_cell.length_a   1.000
_cell.length_b   1.000
_cell.length_c   1.000
_cell.angle_alpha   90.00
_cell.angle_beta   90.00
_cell.angle_gamma   90.00
#
_symmetry.space_group_name_H-M   'P 1'
#
loop_
_entity.id
_entity.type
_entity.pdbx_description
1 polymer ?
#
loop_
_entity_poly.entity_id
_entity_poly.type
_entity_poly.pdbx_seq_one_letter_code
_entity_poly.pdbx_strand_id
1 'polypeptide(L)'
;MRFHRRPLLAGLALAALASLLSPLAQAQAKLKVAAVYTVPFEQQWVSRIHKALKAAEARGEIEYKASENVANADYERVLREYATAGNQLIVGEIFGVETAGRKVAKDFPKTSFLFGSSGKAQAPNMSVFDNYIQEPAYLTGMIAGGMTKSNKIGLVGGFPIPEVNRLMNAFMEGAKEVNPKAEFTVSFINSWFDPPKAKEAAFAMIDKGADVMYAERFGVSDAAKERKVLAIGNVINTQADYPDTVVASALWHMEPSIDRAIKL
;
A
#
# COMPACT_ATOMS: atom_id res chain seq x y z
N MET A 1 -9.00 -40.58 77.12
CA MET A 1 -8.35 -40.07 75.94
C MET A 1 -9.43 -39.71 74.90
N ARG A 2 -9.73 -38.40 74.71
CA ARG A 2 -10.71 -37.91 73.70
C ARG A 2 -9.96 -37.33 72.58
N PHE A 3 -9.95 -37.98 71.41
CA PHE A 3 -9.38 -37.43 70.15
C PHE A 3 -10.35 -36.44 69.50
N HIS A 4 -9.93 -35.18 69.35
CA HIS A 4 -10.65 -34.14 68.63
C HIS A 4 -10.44 -34.33 67.11
N ARG A 5 -11.46 -34.77 66.44
CA ARG A 5 -11.52 -34.76 64.97
C ARG A 5 -12.40 -33.59 64.50
N ARG A 6 -11.82 -32.44 64.26
CA ARG A 6 -12.37 -31.33 63.47
C ARG A 6 -11.26 -30.30 63.33
N PRO A 7 -10.54 -30.25 62.20
CA PRO A 7 -10.79 -29.24 61.19
C PRO A 7 -10.27 -29.62 59.75
N LEU A 8 -10.88 -30.56 59.09
CA LEU A 8 -10.47 -30.92 57.73
C LEU A 8 -11.52 -30.53 56.64
N LEU A 9 -12.68 -30.02 57.06
CA LEU A 9 -13.75 -29.64 56.12
C LEU A 9 -13.80 -28.15 55.76
N ALA A 10 -13.08 -27.28 56.47
CA ALA A 10 -13.04 -25.85 56.17
C ALA A 10 -12.06 -25.47 55.05
N GLY A 11 -11.06 -26.33 54.76
CA GLY A 11 -10.05 -26.06 53.72
C GLY A 11 -10.51 -26.33 52.26
N LEU A 12 -11.49 -27.24 52.10
CA LEU A 12 -11.97 -27.59 50.73
C LEU A 12 -13.00 -26.62 50.17
N ALA A 13 -13.71 -25.87 51.01
CA ALA A 13 -14.70 -24.89 50.57
C ALA A 13 -14.06 -23.59 50.06
N LEU A 14 -12.88 -23.19 50.53
CA LEU A 14 -12.16 -22.00 50.03
C LEU A 14 -11.43 -22.26 48.69
N ALA A 15 -11.01 -23.50 48.42
CA ALA A 15 -10.36 -23.82 47.16
C ALA A 15 -11.34 -23.89 45.96
N ALA A 16 -12.62 -24.21 46.23
CA ALA A 16 -13.66 -24.27 45.21
C ALA A 16 -14.21 -22.88 44.80
N LEU A 17 -14.10 -21.86 45.66
CA LEU A 17 -14.49 -20.49 45.32
C LEU A 17 -13.41 -19.72 44.55
N ALA A 18 -12.14 -20.10 44.65
CA ALA A 18 -11.04 -19.44 43.94
C ALA A 18 -10.99 -19.83 42.44
N SER A 19 -11.58 -20.95 42.05
CA SER A 19 -11.65 -21.39 40.64
C SER A 19 -12.79 -20.74 39.84
N LEU A 20 -13.69 -19.98 40.46
CA LEU A 20 -14.78 -19.24 39.80
C LEU A 20 -14.41 -17.79 39.46
N LEU A 21 -13.23 -17.35 39.87
CA LEU A 21 -12.67 -16.04 39.53
C LEU A 21 -11.61 -16.15 38.44
N SER A 22 -11.77 -17.05 37.44
CA SER A 22 -11.06 -16.89 36.18
C SER A 22 -11.53 -15.56 35.61
N PRO A 23 -10.66 -14.57 35.44
CA PRO A 23 -11.06 -13.38 34.68
C PRO A 23 -11.52 -13.92 33.34
N LEU A 24 -12.81 -13.77 33.01
CA LEU A 24 -13.27 -13.81 31.66
C LEU A 24 -12.37 -12.82 30.94
N ALA A 25 -11.35 -13.33 30.23
CA ALA A 25 -10.58 -12.54 29.31
C ALA A 25 -11.64 -12.01 28.34
N GLN A 26 -12.11 -10.79 28.61
CA GLN A 26 -13.06 -10.09 27.78
C GLN A 26 -12.33 -9.96 26.45
N ALA A 27 -12.67 -10.82 25.50
CA ALA A 27 -12.10 -10.76 24.17
C ALA A 27 -12.34 -9.33 23.69
N GLN A 28 -11.29 -8.52 23.68
CA GLN A 28 -11.36 -7.14 23.23
C GLN A 28 -11.97 -7.17 21.85
N ALA A 29 -13.11 -6.49 21.66
CA ALA A 29 -13.79 -6.47 20.39
C ALA A 29 -12.79 -5.98 19.34
N LYS A 30 -12.61 -6.77 18.27
CA LYS A 30 -11.68 -6.42 17.20
C LYS A 30 -12.08 -5.08 16.59
N LEU A 31 -11.11 -4.27 16.25
CA LEU A 31 -11.33 -3.01 15.53
C LEU A 31 -11.95 -3.32 14.16
N LYS A 32 -13.08 -2.74 13.83
CA LYS A 32 -13.72 -2.87 12.52
C LYS A 32 -13.06 -1.91 11.55
N VAL A 33 -12.42 -2.48 10.54
CA VAL A 33 -11.68 -1.72 9.51
C VAL A 33 -12.27 -2.01 8.14
N ALA A 34 -12.52 -0.96 7.37
CA ALA A 34 -12.88 -1.08 5.97
C ALA A 34 -11.83 -0.44 5.07
N ALA A 35 -11.74 -0.88 3.82
CA ALA A 35 -10.96 -0.18 2.81
C ALA A 35 -11.73 -0.02 1.50
N VAL A 36 -11.46 1.09 0.79
CA VAL A 36 -12.10 1.42 -0.49
C VAL A 36 -11.03 1.81 -1.49
N TYR A 37 -11.02 1.12 -2.63
CA TYR A 37 -10.04 1.32 -3.69
C TYR A 37 -10.72 1.51 -5.05
N THR A 38 -10.19 2.44 -5.85
CA THR A 38 -10.70 2.71 -7.21
C THR A 38 -10.14 1.74 -8.26
N VAL A 39 -9.17 0.93 -7.87
CA VAL A 39 -8.46 -0.06 -8.70
C VAL A 39 -8.50 -1.44 -8.05
N PRO A 40 -8.14 -2.53 -8.78
CA PRO A 40 -8.13 -3.87 -8.21
C PRO A 40 -7.02 -4.06 -7.16
N PHE A 41 -7.18 -5.06 -6.28
CA PHE A 41 -6.24 -5.37 -5.19
C PHE A 41 -4.82 -5.71 -5.68
N GLU A 42 -4.68 -6.24 -6.89
CA GLU A 42 -3.37 -6.56 -7.48
C GLU A 42 -2.59 -5.32 -7.94
N GLN A 43 -3.23 -4.16 -8.11
CA GLN A 43 -2.50 -2.94 -8.45
C GLN A 43 -1.40 -2.68 -7.40
N GLN A 44 -0.18 -2.47 -7.86
CA GLN A 44 1.02 -2.53 -7.02
C GLN A 44 0.98 -1.66 -5.76
N TRP A 45 0.46 -0.44 -5.84
CA TRP A 45 0.36 0.47 -4.69
C TRP A 45 -0.73 0.02 -3.70
N VAL A 46 -1.93 -0.29 -4.20
CA VAL A 46 -3.06 -0.78 -3.40
C VAL A 46 -2.76 -2.14 -2.77
N SER A 47 -2.04 -3.02 -3.49
CA SER A 47 -1.67 -4.35 -2.97
C SER A 47 -0.87 -4.28 -1.66
N ARG A 48 -0.06 -3.22 -1.46
CA ARG A 48 0.71 -3.03 -0.21
C ARG A 48 -0.19 -2.71 0.97
N ILE A 49 -1.23 -1.89 0.76
CA ILE A 49 -2.20 -1.54 1.79
C ILE A 49 -3.06 -2.76 2.12
N HIS A 50 -3.60 -3.41 1.09
CA HIS A 50 -4.42 -4.61 1.25
C HIS A 50 -3.68 -5.72 2.00
N LYS A 51 -2.43 -6.00 1.62
CA LYS A 51 -1.56 -6.97 2.29
C LYS A 51 -1.32 -6.63 3.76
N ALA A 52 -1.05 -5.36 4.09
CA ALA A 52 -0.83 -4.93 5.47
C ALA A 52 -2.09 -5.11 6.33
N LEU A 53 -3.27 -4.76 5.80
CA LEU A 53 -4.56 -4.96 6.48
C LEU A 53 -4.89 -6.46 6.64
N LYS A 54 -4.64 -7.29 5.63
CA LYS A 54 -4.80 -8.76 5.74
C LYS A 54 -3.86 -9.37 6.77
N ALA A 55 -2.63 -8.86 6.89
CA ALA A 55 -1.70 -9.30 7.93
C ALA A 55 -2.19 -8.95 9.35
N ALA A 56 -2.74 -7.75 9.55
CA ALA A 56 -3.34 -7.35 10.83
C ALA A 56 -4.59 -8.19 11.16
N GLU A 57 -5.42 -8.51 10.17
CA GLU A 57 -6.57 -9.42 10.33
C GLU A 57 -6.11 -10.83 10.74
N ALA A 58 -5.08 -11.36 10.08
CA ALA A 58 -4.53 -12.68 10.39
C ALA A 58 -3.94 -12.76 11.81
N ARG A 59 -3.40 -11.64 12.34
CA ARG A 59 -2.98 -11.53 13.75
C ARG A 59 -4.16 -11.41 14.72
N GLY A 60 -5.39 -11.29 14.24
CA GLY A 60 -6.60 -11.17 15.05
C GLY A 60 -6.86 -9.77 15.62
N GLU A 61 -6.14 -8.74 15.16
CA GLU A 61 -6.22 -7.37 15.68
C GLU A 61 -7.44 -6.62 15.14
N ILE A 62 -7.86 -6.91 13.90
CA ILE A 62 -8.95 -6.24 13.21
C ILE A 62 -9.96 -7.22 12.61
N GLU A 63 -11.15 -6.72 12.30
CA GLU A 63 -12.12 -7.32 11.39
C GLU A 63 -12.08 -6.48 10.10
N TYR A 64 -11.62 -7.07 8.99
CA TYR A 64 -11.32 -6.34 7.77
C TYR A 64 -12.30 -6.64 6.65
N LYS A 65 -12.82 -5.58 6.02
CA LYS A 65 -13.63 -5.62 4.79
C LYS A 65 -13.07 -4.66 3.76
N ALA A 66 -13.25 -4.97 2.48
CA ALA A 66 -12.79 -4.06 1.43
C ALA A 66 -13.68 -4.11 0.19
N SER A 67 -13.69 -3.00 -0.55
CA SER A 67 -14.24 -2.88 -1.90
C SER A 67 -13.16 -2.39 -2.85
N GLU A 68 -13.01 -3.06 -3.98
CA GLU A 68 -12.08 -2.70 -5.05
C GLU A 68 -12.84 -2.33 -6.33
N ASN A 69 -12.15 -1.73 -7.30
CA ASN A 69 -12.74 -1.30 -8.56
C ASN A 69 -13.97 -0.40 -8.38
N VAL A 70 -13.98 0.39 -7.29
CA VAL A 70 -15.07 1.33 -7.02
C VAL A 70 -14.94 2.52 -7.96
N ALA A 71 -15.95 2.71 -8.82
CA ALA A 71 -15.97 3.85 -9.72
C ALA A 71 -15.93 5.19 -8.94
N ASN A 72 -15.26 6.19 -9.50
CA ASN A 72 -15.13 7.50 -8.83
C ASN A 72 -16.49 8.10 -8.43
N ALA A 73 -17.53 7.91 -9.25
CA ALA A 73 -18.90 8.38 -8.95
C ALA A 73 -19.54 7.69 -7.75
N ASP A 74 -19.17 6.45 -7.46
CA ASP A 74 -19.69 5.64 -6.36
C ASP A 74 -18.87 5.75 -5.08
N TYR A 75 -17.67 6.33 -5.14
CA TYR A 75 -16.71 6.29 -4.05
C TYR A 75 -17.25 6.92 -2.76
N GLU A 76 -17.92 8.08 -2.86
CA GLU A 76 -18.56 8.73 -1.70
C GLU A 76 -19.63 7.82 -1.08
N ARG A 77 -20.46 7.17 -1.89
CA ARG A 77 -21.52 6.28 -1.42
C ARG A 77 -20.94 5.09 -0.65
N VAL A 78 -19.92 4.42 -1.20
CA VAL A 78 -19.29 3.27 -0.57
C VAL A 78 -18.59 3.64 0.74
N LEU A 79 -17.91 4.79 0.82
CA LEU A 79 -17.33 5.29 2.07
C LEU A 79 -18.41 5.50 3.14
N ARG A 80 -19.56 6.11 2.76
CA ARG A 80 -20.69 6.34 3.69
C ARG A 80 -21.30 5.04 4.18
N GLU A 81 -21.44 4.05 3.32
CA GLU A 81 -21.94 2.72 3.69
C GLU A 81 -21.06 2.07 4.75
N TYR A 82 -19.74 2.08 4.58
CA TYR A 82 -18.81 1.55 5.57
C TYR A 82 -18.81 2.34 6.88
N ALA A 83 -18.86 3.66 6.83
CA ALA A 83 -18.94 4.50 8.03
C ALA A 83 -20.26 4.26 8.80
N THR A 84 -21.39 4.18 8.09
CA THR A 84 -22.71 3.89 8.68
C THR A 84 -22.78 2.47 9.26
N ALA A 85 -22.09 1.51 8.66
CA ALA A 85 -21.98 0.13 9.18
C ALA A 85 -21.11 0.02 10.45
N GLY A 86 -20.60 1.13 10.97
CA GLY A 86 -19.86 1.19 12.23
C GLY A 86 -18.40 0.75 12.11
N ASN A 87 -17.80 0.85 10.93
CA ASN A 87 -16.35 0.72 10.81
C ASN A 87 -15.67 1.90 11.52
N GLN A 88 -14.71 1.59 12.36
CA GLN A 88 -14.01 2.57 13.22
C GLN A 88 -12.83 3.22 12.48
N LEU A 89 -12.22 2.49 11.56
CA LEU A 89 -11.17 2.98 10.66
C LEU A 89 -11.54 2.65 9.22
N ILE A 90 -11.45 3.65 8.34
CA ILE A 90 -11.60 3.48 6.90
C ILE A 90 -10.30 3.89 6.22
N VAL A 91 -9.73 2.98 5.44
CA VAL A 91 -8.49 3.15 4.69
C VAL A 91 -8.80 3.22 3.20
N GLY A 92 -8.00 3.93 2.42
CA GLY A 92 -8.17 3.97 0.97
C GLY A 92 -7.19 4.89 0.28
N GLU A 93 -7.41 5.13 -0.99
CA GLU A 93 -6.70 6.14 -1.77
C GLU A 93 -7.72 7.14 -2.36
N ILE A 94 -7.37 8.41 -2.33
CA ILE A 94 -8.29 9.48 -2.76
C ILE A 94 -7.70 10.42 -3.81
N PHE A 95 -6.61 10.05 -4.48
CA PHE A 95 -5.94 10.90 -5.47
C PHE A 95 -6.88 11.40 -6.59
N GLY A 96 -7.84 10.57 -7.03
CA GLY A 96 -8.85 10.94 -8.02
C GLY A 96 -10.19 11.37 -7.44
N VAL A 97 -10.41 11.22 -6.13
CA VAL A 97 -11.70 11.40 -5.43
C VAL A 97 -11.56 12.18 -4.12
N GLU A 98 -10.59 13.07 -4.06
CA GLU A 98 -10.22 13.85 -2.86
C GLU A 98 -11.41 14.55 -2.20
N THR A 99 -12.26 15.20 -2.99
CA THR A 99 -13.44 15.91 -2.50
C THR A 99 -14.43 14.98 -1.79
N ALA A 100 -14.66 13.80 -2.35
CA ALA A 100 -15.56 12.79 -1.76
C ALA A 100 -15.01 12.28 -0.43
N GLY A 101 -13.71 11.91 -0.37
CA GLY A 101 -13.07 11.44 0.86
C GLY A 101 -13.15 12.47 1.99
N ARG A 102 -12.82 13.73 1.71
CA ARG A 102 -12.87 14.83 2.69
C ARG A 102 -14.25 15.15 3.19
N LYS A 103 -15.24 15.11 2.31
CA LYS A 103 -16.65 15.33 2.67
C LYS A 103 -17.15 14.26 3.63
N VAL A 104 -16.89 12.98 3.32
CA VAL A 104 -17.32 11.88 4.19
C VAL A 104 -16.60 11.94 5.54
N ALA A 105 -15.31 12.23 5.59
CA ALA A 105 -14.57 12.38 6.85
C ALA A 105 -15.19 13.47 7.75
N LYS A 106 -15.61 14.60 7.17
CA LYS A 106 -16.29 15.67 7.90
C LYS A 106 -17.66 15.24 8.46
N ASP A 107 -18.42 14.47 7.67
CA ASP A 107 -19.77 14.03 8.03
C ASP A 107 -19.79 12.91 9.08
N PHE A 108 -18.68 12.17 9.23
CA PHE A 108 -18.51 11.05 10.16
C PHE A 108 -17.37 11.28 11.17
N PRO A 109 -17.48 12.26 12.08
CA PRO A 109 -16.38 12.66 12.96
C PRO A 109 -15.95 11.61 13.98
N LYS A 110 -16.74 10.54 14.17
CA LYS A 110 -16.41 9.41 15.07
C LYS A 110 -15.71 8.25 14.35
N THR A 111 -15.61 8.28 13.03
CA THR A 111 -14.86 7.32 12.22
C THR A 111 -13.51 7.93 11.88
N SER A 112 -12.44 7.17 12.07
CA SER A 112 -11.09 7.56 11.65
C SER A 112 -10.89 7.22 10.17
N PHE A 113 -10.23 8.11 9.43
CA PHE A 113 -9.89 7.90 8.03
C PHE A 113 -8.38 7.99 7.83
N LEU A 114 -7.82 7.04 7.08
CA LEU A 114 -6.42 7.01 6.68
C LEU A 114 -6.35 6.88 5.17
N PHE A 115 -6.09 7.99 4.48
CA PHE A 115 -6.14 8.04 3.03
C PHE A 115 -4.79 8.30 2.37
N GLY A 116 -4.51 7.56 1.29
CA GLY A 116 -3.47 7.93 0.34
C GLY A 116 -3.85 9.20 -0.41
N SER A 117 -3.04 10.23 -0.27
CA SER A 117 -3.29 11.55 -0.86
C SER A 117 -2.02 12.39 -0.90
N SER A 118 -1.89 13.23 -1.92
CA SER A 118 -0.88 14.31 -1.95
C SER A 118 -1.31 15.56 -1.18
N GLY A 119 -2.53 15.58 -0.62
CA GLY A 119 -3.08 16.69 0.16
C GLY A 119 -2.64 16.65 1.62
N LYS A 120 -3.21 17.56 2.42
CA LYS A 120 -2.95 17.62 3.87
C LYS A 120 -4.01 16.82 4.65
N ALA A 121 -3.63 16.36 5.85
CA ALA A 121 -4.57 15.81 6.82
C ALA A 121 -5.70 16.82 7.13
N GLN A 122 -6.87 16.31 7.57
CA GLN A 122 -8.03 17.11 7.94
C GLN A 122 -8.50 16.73 9.35
N ALA A 123 -8.37 17.66 10.28
CA ALA A 123 -8.89 17.48 11.63
C ALA A 123 -10.43 17.33 11.62
N PRO A 124 -11.00 16.55 12.59
CA PRO A 124 -10.28 15.87 13.67
C PRO A 124 -9.84 14.44 13.34
N ASN A 125 -10.27 13.82 12.24
CA ASN A 125 -10.32 12.37 12.06
C ASN A 125 -9.77 11.85 10.74
N MET A 126 -9.18 12.69 9.90
CA MET A 126 -8.60 12.26 8.63
C MET A 126 -7.09 12.49 8.60
N SER A 127 -6.34 11.41 8.57
CA SER A 127 -4.90 11.37 8.31
C SER A 127 -4.62 11.01 6.86
N VAL A 128 -3.47 11.43 6.36
CA VAL A 128 -3.02 11.10 5.01
C VAL A 128 -1.68 10.38 5.06
N PHE A 129 -1.42 9.56 4.06
CA PHE A 129 -0.14 8.90 3.81
C PHE A 129 0.20 8.97 2.33
N ASP A 130 1.47 8.75 2.03
CA ASP A 130 2.01 8.65 0.68
C ASP A 130 3.21 7.70 0.70
N ASN A 131 3.66 7.20 -0.45
CA ASN A 131 4.84 6.36 -0.54
C ASN A 131 6.09 7.23 -0.75
N TYR A 132 6.75 7.60 0.32
CA TYR A 132 8.01 8.34 0.28
C TYR A 132 9.20 7.39 0.01
N ILE A 133 9.23 6.80 -1.19
CA ILE A 133 10.31 5.89 -1.63
C ILE A 133 11.24 6.50 -2.68
N GLN A 134 11.37 7.81 -2.69
CA GLN A 134 12.27 8.51 -3.60
C GLN A 134 13.75 8.15 -3.38
N GLU A 135 14.18 7.86 -2.16
CA GLU A 135 15.55 7.44 -1.89
C GLU A 135 15.88 6.08 -2.54
N PRO A 136 15.11 5.00 -2.31
CA PRO A 136 15.33 3.78 -3.07
C PRO A 136 15.09 3.95 -4.57
N ALA A 137 14.19 4.85 -5.03
CA ALA A 137 14.04 5.15 -6.44
C ALA A 137 15.33 5.76 -7.03
N TYR A 138 15.97 6.68 -6.31
CA TYR A 138 17.27 7.24 -6.68
C TYR A 138 18.34 6.15 -6.81
N LEU A 139 18.46 5.25 -5.81
CA LEU A 139 19.43 4.15 -5.86
C LEU A 139 19.16 3.20 -7.03
N THR A 140 17.90 2.89 -7.34
CA THR A 140 17.57 2.09 -8.51
C THR A 140 17.83 2.84 -9.82
N GLY A 141 17.76 4.16 -9.82
CA GLY A 141 18.21 5.01 -10.90
C GLY A 141 19.71 4.90 -11.17
N MET A 142 20.55 4.89 -10.12
CA MET A 142 21.99 4.64 -10.24
C MET A 142 22.28 3.28 -10.91
N ILE A 143 21.53 2.24 -10.53
CA ILE A 143 21.62 0.92 -11.17
C ILE A 143 21.27 1.02 -12.66
N ALA A 144 20.15 1.66 -13.00
CA ALA A 144 19.71 1.84 -14.38
C ALA A 144 20.75 2.62 -15.23
N GLY A 145 21.29 3.71 -14.69
CA GLY A 145 22.33 4.50 -15.33
C GLY A 145 23.63 3.73 -15.58
N GLY A 146 24.02 2.85 -14.61
CA GLY A 146 25.20 1.99 -14.74
C GLY A 146 24.99 0.81 -15.71
N MET A 147 23.76 0.35 -15.90
CA MET A 147 23.45 -0.84 -16.72
C MET A 147 23.05 -0.50 -18.16
N THR A 148 22.54 0.70 -18.44
CA THR A 148 22.19 1.08 -19.83
C THR A 148 23.41 1.08 -20.72
N LYS A 149 23.26 0.54 -21.93
CA LYS A 149 24.28 0.53 -23.00
C LYS A 149 23.98 1.58 -24.06
N SER A 150 22.70 1.89 -24.27
CA SER A 150 22.24 2.88 -25.25
C SER A 150 22.26 4.31 -24.70
N ASN A 151 22.41 4.50 -23.39
CA ASN A 151 22.16 5.71 -22.63
C ASN A 151 20.69 6.17 -22.66
N LYS A 152 19.77 5.40 -23.20
CA LYS A 152 18.35 5.73 -23.32
C LYS A 152 17.53 4.92 -22.32
N ILE A 153 16.82 5.62 -21.44
CA ILE A 153 16.01 5.03 -20.36
C ILE A 153 14.56 5.51 -20.53
N GLY A 154 13.62 4.56 -20.52
CA GLY A 154 12.20 4.86 -20.63
C GLY A 154 11.51 4.83 -19.26
N LEU A 155 10.61 5.76 -19.00
CA LEU A 155 9.80 5.81 -17.78
C LEU A 155 8.31 5.89 -18.15
N VAL A 156 7.51 4.96 -17.64
CA VAL A 156 6.06 4.94 -17.86
C VAL A 156 5.34 5.09 -16.52
N GLY A 157 4.59 6.17 -16.37
CA GLY A 157 3.83 6.49 -15.16
C GLY A 157 2.32 6.54 -15.37
N GLY A 158 1.58 6.52 -14.24
CA GLY A 158 0.13 6.61 -14.25
C GLY A 158 -0.37 8.01 -14.60
N PHE A 159 -0.19 8.96 -13.70
CA PHE A 159 -0.54 10.37 -13.84
C PHE A 159 0.60 11.25 -13.33
N PRO A 160 0.77 12.48 -13.87
CA PRO A 160 1.82 13.41 -13.45
C PRO A 160 1.48 14.12 -12.13
N ILE A 161 1.18 13.36 -11.09
CA ILE A 161 0.93 13.89 -9.74
C ILE A 161 2.25 14.04 -8.96
N PRO A 162 2.26 14.81 -7.85
CA PRO A 162 3.47 15.06 -7.06
C PRO A 162 4.20 13.79 -6.61
N GLU A 163 3.46 12.75 -6.24
CA GLU A 163 4.03 11.47 -5.82
C GLU A 163 4.81 10.80 -6.96
N VAL A 164 4.18 10.58 -8.12
CA VAL A 164 4.81 9.92 -9.27
C VAL A 164 5.99 10.75 -9.81
N ASN A 165 5.83 12.07 -9.90
CA ASN A 165 6.89 12.98 -10.34
C ASN A 165 8.10 12.94 -9.40
N ARG A 166 7.88 12.87 -8.09
CA ARG A 166 8.94 12.77 -7.08
C ARG A 166 9.79 11.52 -7.30
N LEU A 167 9.15 10.36 -7.52
CA LEU A 167 9.85 9.09 -7.75
C LEU A 167 10.63 9.10 -9.06
N MET A 168 9.99 9.56 -10.15
CA MET A 168 10.64 9.63 -11.47
C MET A 168 11.83 10.59 -11.48
N ASN A 169 11.70 11.76 -10.85
CA ASN A 169 12.79 12.73 -10.76
C ASN A 169 13.96 12.16 -9.95
N ALA A 170 13.70 11.54 -8.80
CA ALA A 170 14.75 10.91 -8.01
C ALA A 170 15.46 9.79 -8.80
N PHE A 171 14.72 8.96 -9.52
CA PHE A 171 15.28 7.93 -10.38
C PHE A 171 16.17 8.52 -11.49
N MET A 172 15.71 9.55 -12.18
CA MET A 172 16.48 10.21 -13.23
C MET A 172 17.75 10.87 -12.69
N GLU A 173 17.69 11.51 -11.53
CA GLU A 173 18.86 12.09 -10.86
C GLU A 173 19.89 11.02 -10.51
N GLY A 174 19.45 9.89 -9.89
CA GLY A 174 20.33 8.76 -9.58
C GLY A 174 20.99 8.18 -10.83
N ALA A 175 20.25 8.04 -11.93
CA ALA A 175 20.81 7.57 -13.19
C ALA A 175 21.87 8.52 -13.77
N LYS A 176 21.63 9.82 -13.69
CA LYS A 176 22.59 10.85 -14.17
C LYS A 176 23.84 10.95 -13.31
N GLU A 177 23.76 10.65 -12.03
CA GLU A 177 24.94 10.68 -11.14
C GLU A 177 26.03 9.70 -11.60
N VAL A 178 25.62 8.50 -12.04
CA VAL A 178 26.57 7.48 -12.53
C VAL A 178 26.75 7.50 -14.03
N ASN A 179 25.79 8.04 -14.78
CA ASN A 179 25.85 8.17 -16.22
C ASN A 179 25.34 9.54 -16.68
N PRO A 180 26.17 10.57 -16.74
CA PRO A 180 25.77 11.91 -17.19
C PRO A 180 25.20 11.98 -18.62
N LYS A 181 25.46 10.92 -19.44
CA LYS A 181 24.94 10.82 -20.81
C LYS A 181 23.53 10.22 -20.87
N ALA A 182 22.96 9.79 -19.74
CA ALA A 182 21.62 9.19 -19.73
C ALA A 182 20.58 10.17 -20.26
N GLU A 183 19.80 9.70 -21.23
CA GLU A 183 18.66 10.38 -21.83
C GLU A 183 17.37 9.69 -21.40
N PHE A 184 16.33 10.47 -21.13
CA PHE A 184 15.09 9.95 -20.60
C PHE A 184 13.91 10.25 -21.52
N THR A 185 13.05 9.24 -21.71
CA THR A 185 11.72 9.41 -22.30
C THR A 185 10.69 9.08 -21.23
N VAL A 186 9.79 10.04 -20.93
CA VAL A 186 8.73 9.87 -19.92
C VAL A 186 7.37 9.89 -20.63
N SER A 187 6.48 8.97 -20.23
CA SER A 187 5.09 8.94 -20.69
C SER A 187 4.16 8.66 -19.54
N PHE A 188 3.02 9.34 -19.51
CA PHE A 188 1.93 9.07 -18.58
C PHE A 188 0.76 8.46 -19.33
N ILE A 189 0.26 7.31 -18.83
CA ILE A 189 -0.83 6.59 -19.48
C ILE A 189 -2.22 7.13 -19.12
N ASN A 190 -2.31 8.07 -18.18
CA ASN A 190 -3.56 8.62 -17.66
C ASN A 190 -4.52 7.52 -17.12
N SER A 191 -3.95 6.54 -16.46
CA SER A 191 -4.68 5.47 -15.76
C SER A 191 -3.86 4.97 -14.58
N TRP A 192 -4.53 4.60 -13.48
CA TRP A 192 -3.88 3.94 -12.35
C TRP A 192 -3.67 2.45 -12.57
N PHE A 193 -4.50 1.82 -13.44
CA PHE A 193 -4.36 0.41 -13.77
C PHE A 193 -4.83 0.13 -15.19
N ASP A 194 -3.89 0.07 -16.11
CA ASP A 194 -4.09 -0.28 -17.53
C ASP A 194 -2.79 -0.92 -18.05
N PRO A 195 -2.51 -2.20 -17.71
CA PRO A 195 -1.30 -2.88 -18.14
C PRO A 195 -1.09 -2.92 -19.67
N PRO A 196 -2.12 -3.14 -20.52
CA PRO A 196 -1.96 -3.07 -21.97
C PRO A 196 -1.44 -1.72 -22.45
N LYS A 197 -2.02 -0.62 -21.98
CA LYS A 197 -1.62 0.74 -22.36
C LYS A 197 -0.21 1.08 -21.88
N ALA A 198 0.16 0.64 -20.67
CA ALA A 198 1.52 0.81 -20.16
C ALA A 198 2.54 0.02 -20.99
N LYS A 199 2.19 -1.19 -21.43
CA LYS A 199 3.00 -2.05 -22.28
C LYS A 199 3.22 -1.41 -23.66
N GLU A 200 2.18 -0.85 -24.28
CA GLU A 200 2.29 -0.11 -25.56
C GLU A 200 3.22 1.11 -25.43
N ALA A 201 3.05 1.91 -24.38
CA ALA A 201 3.92 3.05 -24.11
C ALA A 201 5.39 2.63 -23.95
N ALA A 202 5.64 1.51 -23.26
CA ALA A 202 6.98 0.97 -23.10
C ALA A 202 7.57 0.47 -24.41
N PHE A 203 6.79 -0.23 -25.25
CA PHE A 203 7.24 -0.65 -26.58
C PHE A 203 7.66 0.54 -27.45
N ALA A 204 6.88 1.62 -27.45
CA ALA A 204 7.21 2.82 -28.23
C ALA A 204 8.55 3.46 -27.81
N MET A 205 8.95 3.32 -26.55
CA MET A 205 10.25 3.80 -26.05
C MET A 205 11.38 2.82 -26.40
N ILE A 206 11.15 1.53 -26.23
CA ILE A 206 12.14 0.49 -26.53
C ILE A 206 12.45 0.48 -28.03
N ASP A 207 11.44 0.60 -28.89
CA ASP A 207 11.60 0.66 -30.35
C ASP A 207 12.39 1.92 -30.80
N LYS A 208 12.46 2.97 -29.95
CA LYS A 208 13.34 4.16 -30.13
C LYS A 208 14.72 3.99 -29.47
N GLY A 209 15.02 2.81 -28.95
CA GLY A 209 16.31 2.43 -28.44
C GLY A 209 16.49 2.52 -26.93
N ALA A 210 15.43 2.68 -26.13
CA ALA A 210 15.52 2.53 -24.68
C ALA A 210 15.86 1.07 -24.35
N ASP A 211 16.87 0.84 -23.53
CA ASP A 211 17.33 -0.51 -23.12
C ASP A 211 17.18 -0.78 -21.61
N VAL A 212 16.72 0.22 -20.86
CA VAL A 212 16.28 0.10 -19.46
C VAL A 212 14.95 0.83 -19.30
N MET A 213 14.00 0.18 -18.61
CA MET A 213 12.65 0.72 -18.37
C MET A 213 12.38 0.89 -16.89
N TYR A 214 11.85 2.03 -16.47
CA TYR A 214 11.31 2.21 -15.12
C TYR A 214 9.82 1.85 -15.11
N ALA A 215 9.50 0.72 -14.47
CA ALA A 215 8.17 0.16 -14.43
C ALA A 215 7.36 0.73 -13.25
N GLU A 216 6.99 2.01 -13.33
CA GLU A 216 6.08 2.61 -12.36
C GLU A 216 4.67 2.04 -12.51
N ARG A 217 4.32 1.45 -13.68
CA ARG A 217 3.05 0.75 -13.96
C ARG A 217 3.28 -0.71 -14.37
N PHE A 218 2.29 -1.57 -14.06
CA PHE A 218 2.23 -2.90 -14.63
C PHE A 218 2.11 -2.86 -16.15
N GLY A 219 2.66 -3.87 -16.83
CA GLY A 219 2.76 -3.95 -18.29
C GLY A 219 4.12 -3.50 -18.82
N VAL A 220 4.84 -2.62 -18.11
CA VAL A 220 6.17 -2.15 -18.55
C VAL A 220 7.20 -3.27 -18.49
N SER A 221 7.23 -4.06 -17.42
CA SER A 221 8.13 -5.22 -17.29
C SER A 221 7.80 -6.31 -18.31
N ASP A 222 6.51 -6.46 -18.71
CA ASP A 222 6.11 -7.38 -19.78
C ASP A 222 6.72 -6.94 -21.13
N ALA A 223 6.64 -5.65 -21.47
CA ALA A 223 7.26 -5.13 -22.67
C ALA A 223 8.78 -5.30 -22.66
N ALA A 224 9.43 -5.01 -21.52
CA ALA A 224 10.87 -5.17 -21.36
C ALA A 224 11.29 -6.64 -21.56
N LYS A 225 10.54 -7.58 -20.96
CA LYS A 225 10.78 -9.04 -21.13
C LYS A 225 10.66 -9.47 -22.60
N GLU A 226 9.60 -9.05 -23.28
CA GLU A 226 9.39 -9.41 -24.70
C GLU A 226 10.46 -8.84 -25.62
N ARG A 227 10.97 -7.66 -25.34
CA ARG A 227 12.05 -7.01 -26.11
C ARG A 227 13.45 -7.33 -25.60
N LYS A 228 13.57 -8.16 -24.54
CA LYS A 228 14.86 -8.56 -23.93
C LYS A 228 15.70 -7.36 -23.48
N VAL A 229 15.05 -6.33 -22.93
CA VAL A 229 15.70 -5.19 -22.28
C VAL A 229 15.47 -5.26 -20.77
N LEU A 230 16.17 -4.42 -20.02
CA LEU A 230 16.09 -4.43 -18.56
C LEU A 230 14.92 -3.60 -18.04
N ALA A 231 14.44 -3.93 -16.84
CA ALA A 231 13.45 -3.14 -16.13
C ALA A 231 13.85 -2.93 -14.67
N ILE A 232 13.40 -1.80 -14.13
CA ILE A 232 13.43 -1.47 -12.72
C ILE A 232 11.99 -1.49 -12.20
N GLY A 233 11.73 -2.31 -11.18
CA GLY A 233 10.43 -2.39 -10.53
C GLY A 233 10.18 -1.23 -9.56
N ASN A 234 8.91 -0.99 -9.26
CA ASN A 234 8.47 0.07 -8.36
C ASN A 234 7.41 -0.46 -7.39
N VAL A 235 7.46 -0.03 -6.12
CA VAL A 235 6.52 -0.35 -5.03
C VAL A 235 6.61 -1.79 -4.55
N ILE A 236 6.64 -2.78 -5.45
CA ILE A 236 6.72 -4.21 -5.14
C ILE A 236 7.91 -4.87 -5.84
N ASN A 237 8.36 -5.99 -5.30
CA ASN A 237 9.37 -6.82 -5.96
C ASN A 237 8.69 -7.76 -6.96
N THR A 238 8.99 -7.58 -8.24
CA THR A 238 8.51 -8.42 -9.33
C THR A 238 9.62 -9.28 -9.95
N GLN A 239 10.80 -9.35 -9.34
CA GLN A 239 11.95 -10.06 -9.88
C GLN A 239 11.66 -11.56 -10.07
N ALA A 240 10.86 -12.20 -9.21
CA ALA A 240 10.49 -13.60 -9.35
C ALA A 240 9.66 -13.89 -10.63
N ASP A 241 8.85 -12.92 -11.08
CA ASP A 241 8.03 -13.03 -12.30
C ASP A 241 8.84 -12.68 -13.56
N TYR A 242 9.91 -11.91 -13.39
CA TYR A 242 10.78 -11.42 -14.47
C TYR A 242 12.26 -11.57 -14.13
N PRO A 243 12.76 -12.83 -13.87
CA PRO A 243 14.11 -13.07 -13.31
C PRO A 243 15.26 -12.54 -14.17
N ASP A 244 15.09 -12.53 -15.50
CA ASP A 244 16.12 -12.06 -16.46
C ASP A 244 15.89 -10.59 -16.90
N THR A 245 14.88 -9.91 -16.36
CA THR A 245 14.45 -8.60 -16.83
C THR A 245 14.47 -7.56 -15.71
N VAL A 246 13.86 -7.86 -14.56
CA VAL A 246 13.82 -6.94 -13.42
C VAL A 246 15.07 -7.11 -12.58
N VAL A 247 15.93 -6.10 -12.60
CA VAL A 247 17.26 -6.14 -11.94
C VAL A 247 17.27 -5.52 -10.54
N ALA A 248 16.33 -4.64 -10.26
CA ALA A 248 16.13 -4.02 -8.94
C ALA A 248 14.71 -3.49 -8.83
N SER A 249 14.26 -3.21 -7.59
CA SER A 249 12.96 -2.58 -7.33
C SER A 249 13.04 -1.65 -6.12
N ALA A 250 12.44 -0.47 -6.22
CA ALA A 250 12.19 0.40 -5.08
C ALA A 250 10.94 -0.11 -4.35
N LEU A 251 11.08 -0.54 -3.09
CA LEU A 251 9.98 -1.19 -2.35
C LEU A 251 9.30 -0.23 -1.38
N TRP A 252 8.00 -0.40 -1.23
CA TRP A 252 7.20 0.28 -0.22
C TRP A 252 6.57 -0.72 0.76
N HIS A 253 6.65 -0.42 2.04
CA HIS A 253 6.09 -1.22 3.12
C HIS A 253 5.02 -0.43 3.88
N MET A 254 3.77 -0.86 3.80
CA MET A 254 2.64 -0.18 4.45
C MET A 254 2.33 -0.73 5.85
N GLU A 255 2.89 -1.89 6.21
CA GLU A 255 2.65 -2.57 7.48
C GLU A 255 2.89 -1.65 8.70
N PRO A 256 3.99 -0.89 8.81
CA PRO A 256 4.21 -0.01 9.97
C PRO A 256 3.15 1.10 10.11
N SER A 257 2.67 1.63 8.99
CA SER A 257 1.63 2.68 8.98
C SER A 257 0.27 2.14 9.42
N ILE A 258 -0.09 0.94 8.96
CA ILE A 258 -1.32 0.25 9.38
C ILE A 258 -1.23 -0.14 10.86
N ASP A 259 -0.12 -0.73 11.30
CA ASP A 259 0.08 -1.10 12.72
C ASP A 259 -0.02 0.11 13.65
N ARG A 260 0.48 1.28 13.22
CA ARG A 260 0.31 2.52 13.97
C ARG A 260 -1.14 2.98 14.00
N ALA A 261 -1.83 2.96 12.86
CA ALA A 261 -3.23 3.41 12.76
C ALA A 261 -4.19 2.55 13.60
N ILE A 262 -3.91 1.25 13.74
CA ILE A 262 -4.71 0.33 14.55
C ILE A 262 -4.52 0.60 16.06
N LYS A 263 -3.36 1.11 16.47
CA LYS A 263 -3.02 1.35 17.89
C LYS A 263 -3.45 2.73 18.41
N LEU A 264 -3.82 3.64 17.55
CA LEU A 264 -4.28 5.00 17.90
C LEU A 264 -5.78 5.05 18.12
#